data_441017d90e1860d445d2b3fd6d6279d8
#
_entry.id   441017d90e1860d445d2b3fd6d6279d8
#
_cell.length_a   1.000
_cell.length_b   1.000
_cell.length_c   1.000
_cell.angle_alpha   90.00
_cell.angle_beta   90.00
_cell.angle_gamma   90.00
#
_symmetry.space_group_name_H-M   'P 1'
#
loop_
_entity.id
_entity.type
_entity.pdbx_description
1 polymer ?
#
loop_
_entity_poly.entity_id
_entity_poly.type
_entity_poly.pdbx_seq_one_letter_code
_entity_poly.pdbx_strand_id
1 'polypeptide(L)'
;MNKKYTVLDELSKKQLLLHDSLLNKGTAFSQKERDAFGLNGLLPPRILSIEDQKKRILMNFYSKPNDIEKYTYLMGLQDRNETLFYRTVIDEIETMMPIIYTPTVGEACQKFGYLFRRPRGLYISYEDRGNIISVLKNWRYETVDIIVV
;
A
#
# COMPACT_ATOMS: atom_id res chain seq x y z
N MET A 1 33.89 9.18 -12.93
CA MET A 1 32.45 8.96 -12.64
C MET A 1 32.29 7.64 -11.92
N ASN A 2 31.79 7.66 -10.71
CA ASN A 2 31.99 6.60 -9.71
C ASN A 2 31.09 5.36 -9.96
N LYS A 3 31.70 4.22 -10.32
CA LYS A 3 31.05 2.90 -10.44
C LYS A 3 30.17 2.50 -9.22
N LYS A 4 30.42 3.10 -8.08
CA LYS A 4 29.69 2.84 -6.83
C LYS A 4 28.22 3.33 -6.87
N TYR A 5 27.93 4.41 -7.59
CA TYR A 5 26.59 4.95 -7.74
C TYR A 5 25.73 4.14 -8.73
N THR A 6 26.34 3.58 -9.78
CA THR A 6 25.63 2.76 -10.79
C THR A 6 25.12 1.43 -10.21
N VAL A 7 25.88 0.81 -9.31
CA VAL A 7 25.47 -0.44 -8.63
C VAL A 7 24.36 -0.18 -7.61
N LEU A 8 24.42 0.95 -6.92
CA LEU A 8 23.35 1.36 -5.99
C LEU A 8 22.05 1.69 -6.73
N ASP A 9 22.11 2.26 -7.94
CA ASP A 9 20.95 2.55 -8.78
C ASP A 9 20.28 1.27 -9.31
N GLU A 10 21.02 0.25 -9.69
CA GLU A 10 20.45 -1.02 -10.13
C GLU A 10 19.87 -1.84 -8.96
N LEU A 11 20.54 -1.83 -7.81
CA LEU A 11 20.04 -2.47 -6.58
C LEU A 11 18.80 -1.76 -6.07
N SER A 12 18.73 -0.43 -6.15
CA SER A 12 17.56 0.36 -5.75
C SER A 12 16.35 0.07 -6.63
N LYS A 13 16.52 -0.10 -7.95
CA LYS A 13 15.42 -0.44 -8.87
C LYS A 13 14.80 -1.82 -8.59
N LYS A 14 15.61 -2.82 -8.26
CA LYS A 14 15.13 -4.17 -7.91
C LYS A 14 14.42 -4.20 -6.55
N GLN A 15 14.92 -3.47 -5.57
CA GLN A 15 14.29 -3.33 -4.27
C GLN A 15 12.98 -2.51 -4.34
N LEU A 16 12.90 -1.51 -5.24
CA LEU A 16 11.69 -0.72 -5.45
C LEU A 16 10.46 -1.58 -5.75
N LEU A 17 10.60 -2.67 -6.52
CA LEU A 17 9.48 -3.58 -6.82
C LEU A 17 8.84 -4.19 -5.57
N LEU A 18 9.63 -4.49 -4.54
CA LEU A 18 9.12 -5.06 -3.28
C LEU A 18 8.57 -4.00 -2.32
N HIS A 19 8.92 -2.73 -2.54
CA HIS A 19 8.51 -1.60 -1.70
C HIS A 19 7.44 -0.71 -2.35
N ASP A 20 7.22 -0.85 -3.67
CA ASP A 20 6.13 -0.18 -4.35
C ASP A 20 4.84 -1.00 -4.24
N SER A 21 3.84 -0.47 -3.54
CA SER A 21 2.57 -1.16 -3.29
C SER A 21 1.79 -1.50 -4.56
N LEU A 22 1.97 -0.74 -5.65
CA LEU A 22 1.32 -0.98 -6.95
C LEU A 22 1.98 -2.14 -7.72
N LEU A 23 3.28 -2.35 -7.54
CA LEU A 23 4.07 -3.32 -8.29
C LEU A 23 4.34 -4.60 -7.49
N ASN A 24 4.25 -4.52 -6.16
CA ASN A 24 4.59 -5.62 -5.27
C ASN A 24 3.52 -6.73 -5.32
N LYS A 25 3.91 -7.91 -5.78
CA LYS A 25 3.09 -9.13 -5.77
C LYS A 25 3.38 -10.02 -4.55
N GLY A 26 4.35 -9.64 -3.70
CA GLY A 26 4.80 -10.46 -2.58
C GLY A 26 5.21 -11.87 -3.04
N THR A 27 4.68 -12.90 -2.39
CA THR A 27 4.98 -14.30 -2.73
C THR A 27 4.34 -14.79 -4.03
N ALA A 28 3.52 -13.96 -4.72
CA ALA A 28 2.94 -14.33 -6.02
C ALA A 28 3.83 -13.99 -7.22
N PHE A 29 4.99 -13.37 -7.02
CA PHE A 29 5.97 -13.30 -8.11
C PHE A 29 6.31 -14.71 -8.59
N SER A 30 6.05 -14.98 -9.88
CA SER A 30 6.38 -16.26 -10.53
C SER A 30 7.90 -16.47 -10.58
N GLN A 31 8.34 -17.71 -10.78
CA GLN A 31 9.79 -17.98 -10.90
C GLN A 31 10.42 -17.16 -12.02
N LYS A 32 9.76 -17.05 -13.17
CA LYS A 32 10.24 -16.24 -14.29
C LYS A 32 10.43 -14.75 -13.92
N GLU A 33 9.50 -14.19 -13.16
CA GLU A 33 9.62 -12.81 -12.68
C GLU A 33 10.73 -12.66 -11.64
N ARG A 34 10.86 -13.65 -10.74
CA ARG A 34 11.96 -13.66 -9.74
C ARG A 34 13.33 -13.70 -10.40
N ASP A 35 13.47 -14.51 -11.44
CA ASP A 35 14.71 -14.60 -12.22
C ASP A 35 14.99 -13.29 -12.98
N ALA A 36 13.98 -12.76 -13.69
CA ALA A 36 14.11 -11.55 -14.49
C ALA A 36 14.41 -10.29 -13.66
N PHE A 37 13.78 -10.18 -12.47
CA PHE A 37 13.92 -9.01 -11.61
C PHE A 37 14.96 -9.18 -10.50
N GLY A 38 15.63 -10.33 -10.42
CA GLY A 38 16.64 -10.60 -9.41
C GLY A 38 16.08 -10.68 -7.98
N LEU A 39 14.90 -11.26 -7.83
CA LEU A 39 14.18 -11.38 -6.54
C LEU A 39 14.47 -12.70 -5.81
N ASN A 40 15.26 -13.59 -6.40
CA ASN A 40 15.64 -14.85 -5.76
C ASN A 40 16.43 -14.59 -4.49
N GLY A 41 16.01 -15.27 -3.41
CA GLY A 41 16.57 -15.06 -2.08
C GLY A 41 15.99 -13.88 -1.30
N LEU A 42 15.28 -12.95 -1.97
CA LEU A 42 14.60 -11.83 -1.32
C LEU A 42 13.15 -12.18 -0.90
N LEU A 43 12.59 -13.22 -1.49
CA LEU A 43 11.25 -13.72 -1.20
C LEU A 43 11.33 -15.17 -0.68
N PRO A 44 10.38 -15.58 0.18
CA PRO A 44 10.24 -17.00 0.53
C PRO A 44 10.14 -17.87 -0.73
N PRO A 45 10.75 -19.08 -0.75
CA PRO A 45 10.85 -19.88 -1.96
C PRO A 45 9.51 -20.33 -2.52
N ARG A 46 8.51 -20.54 -1.66
CA ARG A 46 7.18 -20.97 -2.08
C ARG A 46 6.46 -19.84 -2.81
N ILE A 47 6.01 -20.12 -4.03
CA ILE A 47 5.16 -19.22 -4.80
C ILE A 47 3.71 -19.49 -4.40
N LEU A 48 2.98 -18.45 -4.03
CA LEU A 48 1.58 -18.52 -3.63
C LEU A 48 0.71 -17.82 -4.68
N SER A 49 -0.45 -18.37 -4.96
CA SER A 49 -1.48 -17.68 -5.75
C SER A 49 -2.01 -16.46 -4.99
N ILE A 50 -2.67 -15.55 -5.69
CA ILE A 50 -3.37 -14.42 -5.05
C ILE A 50 -4.48 -14.92 -4.11
N GLU A 51 -5.12 -16.03 -4.46
CA GLU A 51 -6.17 -16.67 -3.64
C GLU A 51 -5.60 -17.22 -2.32
N ASP A 52 -4.41 -17.84 -2.35
CA ASP A 52 -3.76 -18.31 -1.12
C ASP A 52 -3.32 -17.13 -0.24
N GLN A 53 -2.85 -16.04 -0.86
CA GLN A 53 -2.52 -14.82 -0.13
C GLN A 53 -3.79 -14.20 0.49
N LYS A 54 -4.91 -14.15 -0.26
CA LYS A 54 -6.20 -13.65 0.25
C LYS A 54 -6.68 -14.46 1.45
N LYS A 55 -6.66 -15.80 1.37
CA LYS A 55 -7.02 -16.65 2.52
C LYS A 55 -6.23 -16.29 3.77
N ARG A 56 -4.92 -16.08 3.66
CA ARG A 56 -4.07 -15.66 4.78
C ARG A 56 -4.44 -14.27 5.29
N ILE A 57 -4.78 -13.34 4.38
CA ILE A 57 -5.25 -12.00 4.78
C ILE A 57 -6.54 -12.09 5.57
N LEU A 58 -7.51 -12.87 5.11
CA LEU A 58 -8.80 -13.06 5.80
C LEU A 58 -8.63 -13.70 7.18
N MET A 59 -7.80 -14.74 7.31
CA MET A 59 -7.49 -15.32 8.62
C MET A 59 -6.97 -14.28 9.60
N ASN A 60 -6.02 -13.44 9.16
CA ASN A 60 -5.47 -12.38 10.00
C ASN A 60 -6.48 -11.26 10.26
N PHE A 61 -7.32 -10.91 9.31
CA PHE A 61 -8.38 -9.91 9.46
C PHE A 61 -9.38 -10.33 10.53
N TYR A 62 -9.90 -11.56 10.44
CA TYR A 62 -10.87 -12.08 11.40
C TYR A 62 -10.28 -12.34 12.79
N SER A 63 -8.97 -12.47 12.93
CA SER A 63 -8.31 -12.59 14.22
C SER A 63 -8.16 -11.25 14.97
N LYS A 64 -8.49 -10.12 14.33
CA LYS A 64 -8.38 -8.81 14.98
C LYS A 64 -9.53 -8.60 15.97
N PRO A 65 -9.22 -8.02 17.16
CA PRO A 65 -10.18 -7.94 18.26
C PRO A 65 -11.32 -6.92 18.04
N ASN A 66 -11.10 -5.92 17.18
CA ASN A 66 -12.07 -4.86 16.93
C ASN A 66 -11.89 -4.24 15.54
N ASP A 67 -12.82 -3.38 15.14
CA ASP A 67 -12.88 -2.85 13.81
C ASP A 67 -11.77 -1.85 13.49
N ILE A 68 -11.29 -1.08 14.46
CA ILE A 68 -10.14 -0.18 14.25
C ILE A 68 -8.84 -0.96 14.01
N GLU A 69 -8.67 -2.11 14.63
CA GLU A 69 -7.55 -3.01 14.39
C GLU A 69 -7.66 -3.69 13.01
N LYS A 70 -8.88 -4.07 12.59
CA LYS A 70 -9.13 -4.56 11.23
C LYS A 70 -8.82 -3.48 10.19
N TYR A 71 -9.27 -2.25 10.41
CA TYR A 71 -8.96 -1.09 9.58
C TYR A 71 -7.44 -0.90 9.45
N THR A 72 -6.75 -0.83 10.57
CA THR A 72 -5.30 -0.64 10.62
C THR A 72 -4.55 -1.76 9.87
N TYR A 73 -5.03 -2.99 10.00
CA TYR A 73 -4.47 -4.14 9.28
C TYR A 73 -4.66 -4.01 7.75
N LEU A 74 -5.86 -3.60 7.31
CA LEU A 74 -6.17 -3.37 5.89
C LEU A 74 -5.35 -2.22 5.31
N MET A 75 -5.18 -1.11 6.05
CA MET A 75 -4.31 0.00 5.62
C MET A 75 -2.87 -0.46 5.44
N GLY A 76 -2.36 -1.26 6.37
CA GLY A 76 -1.03 -1.87 6.24
C GLY A 76 -0.91 -2.85 5.06
N LEU A 77 -1.99 -3.53 4.68
CA LEU A 77 -2.03 -4.34 3.45
C LEU A 77 -1.97 -3.45 2.21
N GLN A 78 -2.78 -2.40 2.17
CA GLN A 78 -2.80 -1.44 1.06
C GLN A 78 -1.43 -0.78 0.86
N ASP A 79 -0.71 -0.47 1.96
CA ASP A 79 0.63 0.14 1.91
C ASP A 79 1.70 -0.76 1.29
N ARG A 80 1.53 -2.07 1.32
CA ARG A 80 2.52 -3.02 0.80
C ARG A 80 2.11 -3.76 -0.48
N ASN A 81 0.81 -3.91 -0.75
CA ASN A 81 0.30 -4.63 -1.93
C ASN A 81 -1.14 -4.20 -2.22
N GLU A 82 -1.30 -3.17 -3.06
CA GLU A 82 -2.61 -2.61 -3.40
C GLU A 82 -3.47 -3.59 -4.21
N THR A 83 -2.89 -4.38 -5.09
CA THR A 83 -3.63 -5.39 -5.86
C THR A 83 -4.30 -6.39 -4.93
N LEU A 84 -3.56 -6.92 -3.96
CA LEU A 84 -4.11 -7.88 -2.98
C LEU A 84 -5.13 -7.21 -2.06
N PHE A 85 -4.92 -5.94 -1.67
CA PHE A 85 -5.87 -5.18 -0.89
C PHE A 85 -7.20 -5.04 -1.63
N TYR A 86 -7.20 -4.50 -2.85
CA TYR A 86 -8.42 -4.29 -3.61
C TYR A 86 -9.11 -5.62 -3.96
N ARG A 87 -8.36 -6.65 -4.33
CA ARG A 87 -8.92 -7.98 -4.56
C ARG A 87 -9.64 -8.51 -3.32
N THR A 88 -9.04 -8.38 -2.15
CA THR A 88 -9.63 -8.84 -0.90
C THR A 88 -10.89 -8.03 -0.55
N VAL A 89 -10.83 -6.69 -0.69
CA VAL A 89 -11.96 -5.80 -0.39
C VAL A 89 -13.14 -6.05 -1.33
N ILE A 90 -12.89 -6.22 -2.63
CA ILE A 90 -13.95 -6.46 -3.61
C ILE A 90 -14.66 -7.79 -3.36
N ASP A 91 -13.90 -8.84 -3.09
CA ASP A 91 -14.46 -10.17 -2.84
C ASP A 91 -15.25 -10.26 -1.51
N GLU A 92 -14.93 -9.43 -0.53
CA GLU A 92 -15.51 -9.39 0.82
C GLU A 92 -16.19 -8.04 1.10
N ILE A 93 -16.75 -7.41 0.08
CA ILE A 93 -17.17 -6.00 0.12
C ILE A 93 -18.21 -5.72 1.23
N GLU A 94 -19.17 -6.60 1.45
CA GLU A 94 -20.20 -6.43 2.48
C GLU A 94 -19.59 -6.38 3.88
N THR A 95 -18.60 -7.24 4.13
CA THR A 95 -17.92 -7.30 5.44
C THR A 95 -16.93 -6.15 5.62
N MET A 96 -16.23 -5.76 4.53
CA MET A 96 -15.13 -4.80 4.62
C MET A 96 -15.56 -3.35 4.47
N MET A 97 -16.71 -3.07 3.82
CA MET A 97 -17.18 -1.71 3.63
C MET A 97 -17.32 -0.94 4.96
N PRO A 98 -17.98 -1.46 6.02
CA PRO A 98 -18.08 -0.74 7.28
C PRO A 98 -16.74 -0.61 8.02
N ILE A 99 -15.73 -1.35 7.63
CA ILE A 99 -14.37 -1.24 8.20
C ILE A 99 -13.58 -0.15 7.49
N ILE A 100 -13.56 -0.13 6.16
CA ILE A 100 -12.79 0.85 5.38
C ILE A 100 -13.53 2.17 5.17
N TYR A 101 -14.82 2.19 5.48
CA TYR A 101 -15.69 3.37 5.38
C TYR A 101 -16.44 3.58 6.71
N THR A 102 -17.60 4.24 6.67
CA THR A 102 -18.42 4.49 7.86
C THR A 102 -18.97 3.19 8.46
N PRO A 103 -18.89 2.95 9.79
CA PRO A 103 -18.49 3.92 10.82
C PRO A 103 -16.99 3.96 11.16
N THR A 104 -16.24 2.92 10.87
CA THR A 104 -14.86 2.74 11.37
C THR A 104 -13.90 3.82 10.86
N VAL A 105 -14.04 4.29 9.61
CA VAL A 105 -13.20 5.39 9.09
C VAL A 105 -13.40 6.69 9.90
N GLY A 106 -14.60 6.94 10.44
CA GLY A 106 -14.85 8.08 11.31
C GLY A 106 -14.03 8.01 12.60
N GLU A 107 -13.97 6.84 13.23
CA GLU A 107 -13.11 6.58 14.38
C GLU A 107 -11.63 6.73 14.01
N ALA A 108 -11.24 6.22 12.84
CA ALA A 108 -9.87 6.33 12.34
C ALA A 108 -9.45 7.79 12.11
N CYS A 109 -10.35 8.64 11.62
CA CYS A 109 -10.09 10.09 11.48
C CYS A 109 -9.86 10.76 12.85
N GLN A 110 -10.66 10.41 13.87
CA GLN A 110 -10.47 10.93 15.23
C GLN A 110 -9.13 10.49 15.84
N LYS A 111 -8.68 9.30 15.48
CA LYS A 111 -7.42 8.70 15.96
C LYS A 111 -6.26 8.86 14.97
N PHE A 112 -6.38 9.75 13.98
CA PHE A 112 -5.43 9.88 12.87
C PHE A 112 -3.97 9.98 13.34
N GLY A 113 -3.68 10.78 14.35
CA GLY A 113 -2.33 10.95 14.88
C GLY A 113 -1.66 9.66 15.38
N TYR A 114 -2.45 8.67 15.82
CA TYR A 114 -1.96 7.34 16.24
C TYR A 114 -1.88 6.35 15.11
N LEU A 115 -2.73 6.52 14.08
CA LEU A 115 -2.90 5.56 12.99
C LEU A 115 -2.09 5.92 11.75
N PHE A 116 -1.61 7.16 11.66
CA PHE A 116 -0.84 7.63 10.51
C PHE A 116 0.40 6.78 10.29
N ARG A 117 0.55 6.24 9.09
CA ARG A 117 1.70 5.41 8.68
C ARG A 117 2.36 5.92 7.42
N ARG A 118 1.57 6.29 6.43
CA ARG A 118 2.04 6.71 5.11
C ARG A 118 1.10 7.76 4.53
N PRO A 119 1.62 8.83 3.93
CA PRO A 119 0.79 9.80 3.24
C PRO A 119 0.15 9.17 2.00
N ARG A 120 -1.18 9.33 1.87
CA ARG A 120 -1.97 8.87 0.72
C ARG A 120 -2.72 9.99 0.03
N GLY A 121 -2.56 11.19 0.50
CA GLY A 121 -3.17 12.39 -0.02
C GLY A 121 -2.21 13.56 0.05
N LEU A 122 -2.68 14.69 -0.40
CA LEU A 122 -2.01 15.96 -0.27
C LEU A 122 -2.61 16.70 0.93
N TYR A 123 -1.78 17.10 1.87
CA TYR A 123 -2.20 17.83 3.06
C TYR A 123 -2.00 19.32 2.81
N ILE A 124 -3.08 20.09 2.88
CA ILE A 124 -3.08 21.54 2.72
C ILE A 124 -3.65 22.12 4.01
N SER A 125 -2.86 22.97 4.66
CA SER A 125 -3.25 23.61 5.91
C SER A 125 -3.56 25.10 5.69
N TYR A 126 -4.04 25.78 6.73
CA TYR A 126 -4.30 27.22 6.67
C TYR A 126 -3.01 28.03 6.47
N GLU A 127 -1.89 27.53 6.97
CA GLU A 127 -0.56 28.14 6.82
C GLU A 127 -0.09 28.15 5.35
N ASP A 128 -0.63 27.27 4.50
CA ASP A 128 -0.33 27.22 3.07
C ASP A 128 -1.08 28.30 2.26
N ARG A 129 -1.85 29.15 2.93
CA ARG A 129 -2.60 30.25 2.30
C ARG A 129 -1.67 31.12 1.45
N GLY A 130 -2.03 31.30 0.17
CA GLY A 130 -1.23 32.03 -0.81
C GLY A 130 -0.14 31.21 -1.49
N ASN A 131 0.11 29.96 -1.05
CA ASN A 131 1.14 29.08 -1.62
C ASN A 131 0.59 27.70 -2.09
N ILE A 132 -0.72 27.55 -2.17
CA ILE A 132 -1.40 26.28 -2.48
C ILE A 132 -0.90 25.69 -3.80
N ILE A 133 -0.70 26.52 -4.85
CA ILE A 133 -0.21 26.05 -6.15
C ILE A 133 1.16 25.37 -6.02
N SER A 134 2.04 25.89 -5.17
CA SER A 134 3.35 25.29 -4.91
C SER A 134 3.21 23.93 -4.20
N VAL A 135 2.29 23.82 -3.24
CA VAL A 135 1.99 22.57 -2.55
C VAL A 135 1.43 21.53 -3.52
N LEU A 136 0.49 21.91 -4.38
CA LEU A 136 -0.08 21.04 -5.41
C LEU A 136 0.99 20.48 -6.37
N LYS A 137 2.01 21.24 -6.72
CA LYS A 137 3.12 20.79 -7.58
C LYS A 137 3.97 19.68 -6.96
N ASN A 138 3.88 19.45 -5.66
CA ASN A 138 4.56 18.33 -4.99
C ASN A 138 3.86 16.98 -5.22
N TRP A 139 2.66 16.99 -5.84
CA TRP A 139 1.98 15.75 -6.16
C TRP A 139 2.78 14.93 -7.18
N ARG A 140 2.93 13.65 -6.90
CA ARG A 140 3.85 12.75 -7.63
C ARG A 140 3.35 12.33 -9.03
N TYR A 141 2.05 12.49 -9.31
CA TYR A 141 1.46 12.11 -10.58
C TYR A 141 1.16 13.34 -11.43
N GLU A 142 1.37 13.23 -12.74
CA GLU A 142 1.11 14.33 -13.69
C GLU A 142 -0.38 14.54 -13.95
N THR A 143 -1.16 13.48 -13.82
CA THR A 143 -2.61 13.50 -14.07
C THR A 143 -3.37 13.10 -12.81
N VAL A 144 -4.54 13.71 -12.62
CA VAL A 144 -5.48 13.42 -11.54
C VAL A 144 -6.86 13.27 -12.15
N ASP A 145 -7.48 12.11 -12.03
CA ASP A 145 -8.80 11.84 -12.57
C ASP A 145 -9.92 12.32 -11.64
N ILE A 146 -9.72 12.17 -10.31
CA ILE A 146 -10.71 12.52 -9.30
C ILE A 146 -10.01 13.15 -8.09
N ILE A 147 -10.61 14.20 -7.54
CA ILE A 147 -10.21 14.85 -6.29
C ILE A 147 -11.34 14.69 -5.29
N VAL A 148 -11.03 14.18 -4.12
CA VAL A 148 -11.93 14.13 -2.97
C VAL A 148 -11.39 15.09 -1.91
N VAL A 149 -12.25 15.98 -1.42
CA VAL A 149 -11.90 17.03 -0.45
C VAL A 149 -12.70 16.84 0.83
#